data_e15abc4ef34b51b92cfa030ac6f142d8
#
_entry.id   e15abc4ef34b51b92cfa030ac6f142d8
#
_cell.length_a   1.000
_cell.length_b   1.000
_cell.length_c   1.000
_cell.angle_alpha   90.00
_cell.angle_beta   90.00
_cell.angle_gamma   90.00
#
_symmetry.space_group_name_H-M   'P 1'
#
loop_
_entity.id
_entity.type
_entity.pdbx_description
1 polymer ?
#
loop_
_entity_poly.entity_id
_entity_poly.type
_entity_poly.pdbx_seq_one_letter_code
_entity_poly.pdbx_strand_id
1 'polypeptide(L)'
;MMKKSALHSRRWRWLLSIFLALHGATSFAEPAPALPLAGGLPVVVRTGLRFDQIDSIDENERSCTATVDLRLRWRDARLAYPKEDGALFQNFKDAAAEARMATMWVPRVELANTIGSPTFRTFSLRIYPDGQVELMQRTSSKFATSFDPQRFPFDQQKLAAEVVVRGDDQDRVALDYHQDDLDFSASGSDRKLDRWALGLTNIRREPLSGLYDTLHSRLWIELQIRRQFTMAMAPIFIPLFASLLIPLMAVYMNRVEDGEFQIDAFELCNIVIGGLFAVIALNFTVNSAYPMLGDADNTVTRLFGLNYLALGAALAIIIALFRFNLVQRALGKYVQEQLYLSIVWAAPLLVLGTAIALLLVAMA
;
A
#
# COMPACT_ATOMS: atom_id res chain seq x y z
N MET A 1 -83.69 -40.30 2.44
CA MET A 1 -83.55 -38.98 1.78
C MET A 1 -83.10 -38.01 2.84
N MET A 2 -82.13 -37.19 2.63
CA MET A 2 -81.37 -36.23 3.52
C MET A 2 -80.10 -36.78 4.17
N LYS A 3 -79.03 -36.69 3.44
CA LYS A 3 -77.60 -36.55 3.93
C LYS A 3 -76.66 -36.04 2.85
N LYS A 4 -76.80 -34.79 2.44
CA LYS A 4 -75.89 -34.17 1.49
C LYS A 4 -75.65 -32.64 1.63
N SER A 5 -75.81 -32.06 2.83
CA SER A 5 -75.62 -30.61 2.97
C SER A 5 -74.52 -30.17 3.99
N ALA A 6 -73.83 -31.10 4.66
CA ALA A 6 -72.85 -30.74 5.69
C ALA A 6 -71.40 -30.67 5.22
N LEU A 7 -71.10 -31.07 3.96
CA LEU A 7 -69.71 -31.13 3.48
C LEU A 7 -69.24 -29.85 2.75
N HIS A 8 -70.13 -28.95 2.35
CA HIS A 8 -69.79 -27.73 1.62
C HIS A 8 -69.41 -26.56 2.53
N SER A 9 -69.93 -26.49 3.74
CA SER A 9 -69.63 -25.39 4.67
C SER A 9 -68.26 -25.53 5.32
N ARG A 10 -67.71 -26.75 5.40
CA ARG A 10 -66.40 -26.99 6.03
C ARG A 10 -65.22 -26.61 5.12
N ARG A 11 -65.39 -26.75 3.78
CA ARG A 11 -64.36 -26.35 2.80
C ARG A 11 -64.21 -24.84 2.65
N TRP A 12 -65.25 -24.07 2.80
CA TRP A 12 -65.20 -22.60 2.72
C TRP A 12 -64.57 -21.98 3.95
N ARG A 13 -64.70 -22.57 5.11
CA ARG A 13 -64.01 -22.08 6.34
C ARG A 13 -62.49 -22.26 6.28
N TRP A 14 -61.99 -23.30 5.60
CA TRP A 14 -60.55 -23.49 5.39
C TRP A 14 -59.99 -22.55 4.33
N LEU A 15 -60.71 -22.22 3.29
CA LEU A 15 -60.30 -21.24 2.28
C LEU A 15 -60.27 -19.81 2.84
N LEU A 16 -61.20 -19.44 3.71
CA LEU A 16 -61.16 -18.14 4.37
C LEU A 16 -59.98 -18.02 5.36
N SER A 17 -59.64 -19.11 6.07
CA SER A 17 -58.50 -19.13 6.99
C SER A 17 -57.15 -19.02 6.28
N ILE A 18 -57.03 -19.61 5.07
CA ILE A 18 -55.86 -19.51 4.25
C ILE A 18 -55.73 -18.09 3.62
N PHE A 19 -56.86 -17.48 3.25
CA PHE A 19 -56.86 -16.11 2.72
C PHE A 19 -56.54 -15.05 3.81
N LEU A 20 -56.94 -15.24 5.07
CA LEU A 20 -56.55 -14.38 6.20
C LEU A 20 -55.08 -14.59 6.60
N ALA A 21 -54.53 -15.81 6.42
CA ALA A 21 -53.11 -16.08 6.73
C ALA A 21 -52.13 -15.52 5.66
N LEU A 22 -52.61 -15.30 4.43
CA LEU A 22 -51.78 -14.69 3.36
C LEU A 22 -51.74 -13.15 3.40
N HIS A 23 -52.63 -12.52 4.16
CA HIS A 23 -52.67 -11.03 4.28
C HIS A 23 -52.00 -10.50 5.56
N GLY A 24 -51.30 -11.36 6.32
CA GLY A 24 -50.79 -11.06 7.65
C GLY A 24 -49.26 -10.80 7.72
N ALA A 25 -48.58 -10.59 6.61
CA ALA A 25 -47.14 -10.28 6.63
C ALA A 25 -46.67 -9.34 5.52
N THR A 26 -47.37 -8.21 5.35
CA THR A 26 -46.69 -7.04 4.80
C THR A 26 -45.91 -6.42 5.96
N SER A 27 -44.70 -6.90 6.19
CA SER A 27 -43.72 -6.18 6.97
C SER A 27 -43.44 -4.89 6.15
N PHE A 28 -44.12 -3.81 6.51
CA PHE A 28 -43.71 -2.49 6.08
C PHE A 28 -42.30 -2.28 6.66
N ALA A 29 -41.30 -2.37 5.83
CA ALA A 29 -39.95 -1.91 6.21
C ALA A 29 -40.13 -0.48 6.73
N GLU A 30 -39.78 -0.25 7.98
CA GLU A 30 -39.81 1.09 8.55
C GLU A 30 -39.00 2.01 7.69
N PRO A 31 -39.56 3.17 7.23
CA PRO A 31 -38.83 4.02 6.29
C PRO A 31 -37.50 4.42 6.90
N ALA A 32 -36.43 4.26 6.16
CA ALA A 32 -35.08 4.61 6.61
C ALA A 32 -35.07 6.03 7.19
N PRO A 33 -34.45 6.27 8.35
CA PRO A 33 -34.45 7.58 8.99
C PRO A 33 -33.99 8.69 8.04
N ALA A 34 -34.79 9.76 7.93
CA ALA A 34 -34.54 10.86 7.01
C ALA A 34 -33.27 11.65 7.40
N LEU A 35 -32.60 12.27 6.41
CA LEU A 35 -31.46 13.16 6.60
C LEU A 35 -31.76 14.28 7.63
N PRO A 36 -30.80 14.71 8.45
CA PRO A 36 -30.93 15.83 9.38
C PRO A 36 -30.80 17.17 8.64
N LEU A 37 -31.91 17.72 8.14
CA LEU A 37 -31.92 18.91 7.29
C LEU A 37 -31.86 20.24 8.06
N ALA A 38 -31.89 20.26 9.38
CA ALA A 38 -31.93 21.48 10.19
C ALA A 38 -30.71 22.41 9.97
N GLY A 39 -29.58 21.88 9.51
CA GLY A 39 -28.39 22.65 9.18
C GLY A 39 -28.23 22.99 7.68
N GLY A 40 -29.22 22.62 6.85
CA GLY A 40 -29.11 22.73 5.38
C GLY A 40 -28.37 21.56 4.74
N LEU A 41 -28.17 21.63 3.42
CA LEU A 41 -27.41 20.67 2.64
C LEU A 41 -26.10 21.31 2.15
N PRO A 42 -25.04 20.53 2.02
CA PRO A 42 -24.88 19.13 2.44
C PRO A 42 -24.82 18.95 3.95
N VAL A 43 -25.25 17.79 4.44
CA VAL A 43 -24.97 17.39 5.82
C VAL A 43 -23.47 17.12 5.94
N VAL A 44 -22.78 17.94 6.71
CA VAL A 44 -21.32 17.82 6.90
C VAL A 44 -21.02 16.76 7.97
N VAL A 45 -20.26 15.74 7.57
CA VAL A 45 -19.78 14.68 8.46
C VAL A 45 -18.28 14.85 8.67
N ARG A 46 -17.88 15.32 9.84
CA ARG A 46 -16.48 15.44 10.21
C ARG A 46 -15.88 14.07 10.46
N THR A 47 -14.77 13.80 9.81
CA THR A 47 -14.21 12.45 9.71
C THR A 47 -12.72 12.45 10.07
N GLY A 48 -12.34 11.58 10.97
CA GLY A 48 -10.95 11.24 11.27
C GLY A 48 -10.77 9.72 11.28
N LEU A 49 -9.62 9.24 10.86
CA LEU A 49 -9.30 7.81 10.93
C LEU A 49 -7.89 7.63 11.47
N ARG A 50 -7.77 6.83 12.50
CA ARG A 50 -6.52 6.47 13.14
C ARG A 50 -6.18 5.02 12.84
N PHE A 51 -4.96 4.77 12.36
CA PHE A 51 -4.42 3.43 12.33
C PHE A 51 -4.06 3.03 13.77
N ASP A 52 -4.90 2.23 14.43
CA ASP A 52 -4.67 1.81 15.82
C ASP A 52 -3.61 0.73 15.92
N GLN A 53 -3.58 -0.25 15.02
CA GLN A 53 -2.56 -1.30 14.92
C GLN A 53 -2.30 -1.67 13.47
N ILE A 54 -1.03 -1.83 13.10
CA ILE A 54 -0.62 -2.35 11.81
C ILE A 54 -0.02 -3.73 12.07
N ASP A 55 -0.72 -4.78 11.63
CA ASP A 55 -0.34 -6.17 11.92
C ASP A 55 0.68 -6.68 10.92
N SER A 56 0.51 -6.35 9.63
CA SER A 56 1.42 -6.74 8.56
C SER A 56 1.37 -5.79 7.38
N ILE A 57 2.50 -5.67 6.69
CA ILE A 57 2.64 -4.99 5.41
C ILE A 57 3.14 -6.02 4.42
N ASP A 58 2.34 -6.31 3.38
CA ASP A 58 2.71 -7.21 2.30
C ASP A 58 2.95 -6.40 1.02
N GLU A 59 4.22 -6.22 0.70
CA GLU A 59 4.67 -5.45 -0.45
C GLU A 59 4.34 -6.17 -1.78
N ASN A 60 4.35 -7.51 -1.79
CA ASN A 60 4.08 -8.32 -2.98
C ASN A 60 2.59 -8.31 -3.33
N GLU A 61 1.73 -8.46 -2.33
CA GLU A 61 0.28 -8.40 -2.50
C GLU A 61 -0.26 -6.95 -2.53
N ARG A 62 0.64 -5.97 -2.38
CA ARG A 62 0.30 -4.54 -2.32
C ARG A 62 -0.79 -4.25 -1.31
N SER A 63 -0.63 -4.77 -0.10
CA SER A 63 -1.64 -4.69 0.95
C SER A 63 -1.05 -4.48 2.33
N CYS A 64 -1.85 -3.96 3.25
CA CYS A 64 -1.55 -3.94 4.67
C CYS A 64 -2.75 -4.43 5.47
N THR A 65 -2.49 -5.22 6.52
CA THR A 65 -3.51 -5.60 7.50
C THR A 65 -3.38 -4.68 8.70
N ALA A 66 -4.47 -4.00 9.04
CA ALA A 66 -4.47 -3.03 10.12
C ALA A 66 -5.81 -2.97 10.84
N THR A 67 -5.75 -2.62 12.11
CA THR A 67 -6.92 -2.20 12.91
C THR A 67 -6.98 -0.68 12.87
N VAL A 68 -8.13 -0.16 12.44
CA VAL A 68 -8.37 1.28 12.31
C VAL A 68 -9.54 1.72 13.17
N ASP A 69 -9.45 2.93 13.71
CA ASP A 69 -10.53 3.63 14.39
C ASP A 69 -11.04 4.74 13.48
N LEU A 70 -12.25 4.58 12.95
CA LEU A 70 -12.96 5.60 12.18
C LEU A 70 -13.84 6.40 13.13
N ARG A 71 -13.65 7.72 13.19
CA ARG A 71 -14.45 8.68 13.94
C ARG A 71 -15.29 9.51 12.99
N LEU A 72 -16.61 9.47 13.15
CA LEU A 72 -17.56 10.28 12.40
C LEU A 72 -18.32 11.19 13.36
N ARG A 73 -18.42 12.48 13.04
CA ARG A 73 -19.14 13.46 13.84
C ARG A 73 -20.05 14.30 12.94
N TRP A 74 -21.32 14.37 13.32
CA TRP A 74 -22.31 15.20 12.61
C TRP A 74 -23.30 15.79 13.62
N ARG A 75 -24.14 16.68 13.15
CA ARG A 75 -25.18 17.29 14.00
C ARG A 75 -26.57 16.86 13.51
N ASP A 76 -27.39 16.38 14.43
CA ASP A 76 -28.81 16.10 14.21
C ASP A 76 -29.63 16.74 15.34
N ALA A 77 -30.23 17.89 15.05
CA ALA A 77 -30.99 18.65 16.04
C ALA A 77 -32.19 17.88 16.63
N ARG A 78 -32.67 16.82 15.94
CA ARG A 78 -33.76 15.96 16.43
C ARG A 78 -33.34 15.10 17.62
N LEU A 79 -32.04 14.91 17.80
CA LEU A 79 -31.44 14.13 18.88
C LEU A 79 -31.03 14.98 20.09
N ALA A 80 -31.28 16.31 20.02
CA ALA A 80 -31.00 17.19 21.15
C ALA A 80 -31.90 16.87 22.32
N TYR A 81 -31.35 16.92 23.53
CA TYR A 81 -32.06 16.65 24.77
C TYR A 81 -31.64 17.62 25.87
N PRO A 82 -32.49 17.84 26.90
CA PRO A 82 -32.11 18.68 28.04
C PRO A 82 -30.89 18.13 28.74
N LYS A 83 -29.94 18.99 29.08
CA LYS A 83 -28.77 18.60 29.85
C LYS A 83 -29.19 18.27 31.28
N GLU A 84 -29.11 17.01 31.65
CA GLU A 84 -29.26 16.57 33.03
C GLU A 84 -27.99 16.80 33.83
N ASP A 85 -28.12 17.12 35.11
CA ASP A 85 -26.97 17.38 35.97
C ASP A 85 -26.06 16.12 36.06
N GLY A 86 -24.83 16.25 35.55
CA GLY A 86 -23.78 15.24 35.64
C GLY A 86 -23.50 14.44 34.38
N ALA A 87 -24.41 14.35 33.41
CA ALA A 87 -24.18 13.61 32.16
C ALA A 87 -23.69 14.55 31.04
N LEU A 88 -22.46 14.36 30.57
CA LEU A 88 -21.90 15.11 29.46
C LEU A 88 -22.46 14.64 28.09
N PHE A 89 -22.78 13.36 27.97
CA PHE A 89 -23.33 12.72 26.77
C PHE A 89 -24.01 11.39 27.10
N GLN A 90 -24.92 10.94 26.25
CA GLN A 90 -25.41 9.56 26.25
C GLN A 90 -24.40 8.67 25.51
N ASN A 91 -24.04 7.52 26.10
CA ASN A 91 -23.01 6.63 25.56
C ASN A 91 -23.59 5.23 25.34
N PHE A 92 -23.48 4.73 24.11
CA PHE A 92 -23.92 3.41 23.68
C PHE A 92 -22.73 2.64 23.12
N LYS A 93 -22.61 1.33 23.40
CA LYS A 93 -21.52 0.49 22.94
C LYS A 93 -22.06 -0.77 22.29
N ASP A 94 -21.36 -1.27 21.28
CA ASP A 94 -21.60 -2.54 20.60
C ASP A 94 -23.08 -2.72 20.21
N ALA A 95 -23.74 -3.77 20.65
CA ALA A 95 -25.16 -4.05 20.33
C ALA A 95 -26.12 -2.90 20.70
N ALA A 96 -25.87 -2.18 21.79
CA ALA A 96 -26.67 -1.02 22.16
C ALA A 96 -26.45 0.16 21.20
N ALA A 97 -25.23 0.33 20.69
CA ALA A 97 -24.93 1.32 19.65
C ALA A 97 -25.63 0.95 18.33
N GLU A 98 -25.57 -0.31 17.91
CA GLU A 98 -26.24 -0.80 16.70
C GLU A 98 -27.76 -0.61 16.78
N ALA A 99 -28.38 -0.98 17.91
CA ALA A 99 -29.81 -0.78 18.14
C ALA A 99 -30.19 0.70 18.07
N ARG A 100 -29.36 1.59 18.64
CA ARG A 100 -29.62 3.04 18.59
C ARG A 100 -29.42 3.59 17.17
N MET A 101 -28.39 3.18 16.44
CA MET A 101 -28.14 3.57 15.04
C MET A 101 -29.30 3.16 14.12
N ALA A 102 -29.97 2.03 14.37
CA ALA A 102 -31.12 1.60 13.60
C ALA A 102 -32.32 2.56 13.70
N THR A 103 -32.44 3.35 14.79
CA THR A 103 -33.55 4.28 15.06
C THR A 103 -33.27 5.72 14.63
N MET A 104 -32.06 6.02 14.13
CA MET A 104 -31.65 7.38 13.77
C MET A 104 -30.96 7.40 12.41
N TRP A 105 -30.84 8.58 11.81
CA TRP A 105 -30.01 8.72 10.60
C TRP A 105 -28.53 8.56 10.96
N VAL A 106 -27.82 7.74 10.17
CA VAL A 106 -26.39 7.54 10.27
C VAL A 106 -25.82 7.64 8.85
N PRO A 107 -24.72 8.39 8.63
CA PRO A 107 -24.08 8.46 7.33
C PRO A 107 -23.59 7.07 6.89
N ARG A 108 -23.91 6.67 5.67
CA ARG A 108 -23.45 5.39 5.10
C ARG A 108 -22.03 5.52 4.61
N VAL A 109 -21.09 5.33 5.51
CA VAL A 109 -19.66 5.42 5.24
C VAL A 109 -19.05 4.04 5.13
N GLU A 110 -18.20 3.87 4.12
CA GLU A 110 -17.50 2.63 3.79
C GLU A 110 -15.99 2.89 3.70
N LEU A 111 -15.20 1.89 4.12
CA LEU A 111 -13.77 1.82 3.85
C LEU A 111 -13.59 1.13 2.48
N ALA A 112 -13.46 1.93 1.41
CA ALA A 112 -13.65 1.45 0.04
C ALA A 112 -12.46 0.63 -0.50
N ASN A 113 -11.25 0.80 0.06
CA ASN A 113 -10.07 0.04 -0.35
C ASN A 113 -9.80 -1.21 0.52
N THR A 114 -10.82 -1.70 1.25
CA THR A 114 -10.69 -2.97 1.99
C THR A 114 -10.75 -4.17 1.05
N ILE A 115 -9.93 -5.19 1.34
CA ILE A 115 -9.89 -6.47 0.63
C ILE A 115 -10.60 -7.53 1.48
N GLY A 116 -11.72 -8.04 0.99
CA GLY A 116 -12.53 -9.03 1.70
C GLY A 116 -13.36 -8.44 2.85
N SER A 117 -13.85 -9.29 3.72
CA SER A 117 -14.65 -8.90 4.87
C SER A 117 -13.77 -8.55 6.08
N PRO A 118 -14.14 -7.57 6.90
CA PRO A 118 -13.40 -7.26 8.11
C PRO A 118 -13.41 -8.45 9.09
N THR A 119 -12.30 -8.65 9.79
CA THR A 119 -12.17 -9.72 10.80
C THR A 119 -13.07 -9.44 12.00
N PHE A 120 -13.15 -8.19 12.40
CA PHE A 120 -14.11 -7.74 13.41
C PHE A 120 -14.52 -6.29 13.17
N ARG A 121 -15.66 -5.91 13.76
CA ARG A 121 -16.18 -4.54 13.77
C ARG A 121 -16.90 -4.29 15.08
N THR A 122 -16.58 -3.19 15.74
CA THR A 122 -17.24 -2.74 16.97
C THR A 122 -17.61 -1.27 16.85
N PHE A 123 -18.66 -0.85 17.58
CA PHE A 123 -19.19 0.50 17.53
C PHE A 123 -19.26 1.12 18.92
N SER A 124 -19.02 2.42 19.00
CA SER A 124 -19.31 3.24 20.15
C SER A 124 -19.96 4.54 19.68
N LEU A 125 -21.14 4.83 20.19
CA LEU A 125 -21.95 5.98 19.80
C LEU A 125 -22.12 6.92 20.99
N ARG A 126 -21.86 8.21 20.81
CA ARG A 126 -22.13 9.27 21.77
C ARG A 126 -23.09 10.28 21.17
N ILE A 127 -24.08 10.68 21.94
CA ILE A 127 -25.02 11.75 21.59
C ILE A 127 -24.91 12.82 22.66
N TYR A 128 -24.62 14.04 22.22
CA TYR A 128 -24.46 15.21 23.09
C TYR A 128 -25.78 15.97 23.24
N PRO A 129 -25.96 16.75 24.33
CA PRO A 129 -27.22 17.50 24.57
C PRO A 129 -27.60 18.47 23.45
N ASP A 130 -26.62 19.01 22.72
CA ASP A 130 -26.83 19.92 21.59
C ASP A 130 -27.19 19.24 20.26
N GLY A 131 -27.36 17.91 20.30
CA GLY A 131 -27.64 17.09 19.10
C GLY A 131 -26.38 16.76 18.28
N GLN A 132 -25.17 17.03 18.78
CA GLN A 132 -23.97 16.50 18.16
C GLN A 132 -23.89 14.99 18.39
N VAL A 133 -23.56 14.25 17.35
CA VAL A 133 -23.38 12.80 17.36
C VAL A 133 -21.93 12.48 17.04
N GLU A 134 -21.32 11.59 17.80
CA GLU A 134 -20.00 11.03 17.56
C GLU A 134 -20.11 9.51 17.47
N LEU A 135 -19.78 8.95 16.32
CA LEU A 135 -19.70 7.51 16.08
C LEU A 135 -18.25 7.12 15.92
N MET A 136 -17.79 6.19 16.75
CA MET A 136 -16.51 5.51 16.64
C MET A 136 -16.74 4.09 16.15
N GLN A 137 -16.07 3.72 15.07
CA GLN A 137 -16.06 2.37 14.52
C GLN A 137 -14.62 1.85 14.56
N ARG A 138 -14.37 0.77 15.30
CA ARG A 138 -13.11 0.04 15.24
C ARG A 138 -13.26 -1.15 14.30
N THR A 139 -12.36 -1.29 13.36
CA THR A 139 -12.41 -2.34 12.34
C THR A 139 -11.01 -2.87 12.08
N SER A 140 -10.86 -4.20 12.04
CA SER A 140 -9.64 -4.87 11.54
C SER A 140 -9.90 -5.40 10.14
N SER A 141 -9.08 -4.96 9.17
CA SER A 141 -9.23 -5.31 7.77
C SER A 141 -7.88 -5.33 7.04
N LYS A 142 -7.88 -5.98 5.90
CA LYS A 142 -6.82 -5.89 4.91
C LYS A 142 -7.15 -4.73 3.94
N PHE A 143 -6.21 -3.80 3.76
CA PHE A 143 -6.34 -2.63 2.90
C PHE A 143 -5.45 -2.77 1.67
N ALA A 144 -5.98 -2.46 0.50
CA ALA A 144 -5.18 -2.30 -0.71
C ALA A 144 -4.30 -1.05 -0.58
N THR A 145 -3.04 -1.17 -0.95
CA THR A 145 -2.03 -0.10 -0.84
C THR A 145 -1.15 -0.12 -2.07
N SER A 146 -0.77 1.05 -2.57
CA SER A 146 0.22 1.16 -3.65
C SER A 146 1.61 1.28 -3.05
N PHE A 147 2.54 0.44 -3.51
CA PHE A 147 3.96 0.54 -3.16
C PHE A 147 4.74 1.00 -4.38
N ASP A 148 5.64 1.98 -4.17
CA ASP A 148 6.58 2.46 -5.17
C ASP A 148 8.01 2.06 -4.75
N PRO A 149 8.63 1.05 -5.41
CA PRO A 149 9.96 0.58 -5.07
C PRO A 149 11.10 1.35 -5.77
N GLN A 150 10.83 2.44 -6.50
CA GLN A 150 11.86 3.14 -7.30
C GLN A 150 13.07 3.57 -6.48
N ARG A 151 12.85 3.98 -5.23
CA ARG A 151 13.89 4.41 -4.30
C ARG A 151 14.33 3.33 -3.31
N PHE A 152 13.91 2.09 -3.53
CA PHE A 152 14.33 1.00 -2.65
C PHE A 152 15.86 0.96 -2.50
N PRO A 153 16.43 0.86 -1.29
CA PRO A 153 15.81 0.61 0.02
C PRO A 153 15.52 1.87 0.86
N PHE A 154 15.56 3.06 0.28
CA PHE A 154 15.32 4.34 0.95
C PHE A 154 13.92 4.88 0.69
N ASP A 155 13.02 4.01 0.25
CA ASP A 155 11.66 4.33 -0.15
C ASP A 155 10.78 4.79 1.01
N GLN A 156 9.87 5.71 0.69
CA GLN A 156 8.78 6.14 1.53
C GLN A 156 7.47 5.67 0.91
N GLN A 157 6.64 5.03 1.71
CA GLN A 157 5.37 4.49 1.26
C GLN A 157 4.21 5.16 2.00
N LYS A 158 2.99 4.96 1.51
CA LYS A 158 1.78 5.49 2.12
C LYS A 158 0.81 4.35 2.35
N LEU A 159 0.49 4.10 3.61
CA LEU A 159 -0.65 3.27 3.96
C LEU A 159 -1.90 4.14 3.92
N ALA A 160 -2.86 3.78 3.11
CA ALA A 160 -4.04 4.59 2.89
C ALA A 160 -5.32 3.85 3.31
N ALA A 161 -6.23 4.59 3.94
CA ALA A 161 -7.62 4.18 4.11
C ALA A 161 -8.51 5.14 3.30
N GLU A 162 -9.33 4.58 2.43
CA GLU A 162 -10.27 5.31 1.59
C GLU A 162 -11.65 5.30 2.24
N VAL A 163 -12.09 6.48 2.71
CA VAL A 163 -13.39 6.66 3.37
C VAL A 163 -14.35 7.31 2.38
N VAL A 164 -15.44 6.62 2.03
CA VAL A 164 -16.40 7.05 0.99
C VAL A 164 -17.81 7.03 1.54
N VAL A 165 -18.61 8.05 1.20
CA VAL A 165 -20.07 8.03 1.43
C VAL A 165 -20.73 7.21 0.34
N ARG A 166 -21.57 6.25 0.73
CA ARG A 166 -22.37 5.43 -0.19
C ARG A 166 -23.85 5.78 -0.10
N GLY A 167 -24.49 5.83 -1.26
CA GLY A 167 -25.95 6.02 -1.36
C GLY A 167 -26.43 7.48 -1.31
N ASP A 168 -25.54 8.42 -1.00
CA ASP A 168 -25.82 9.86 -1.08
C ASP A 168 -24.72 10.56 -1.88
N ASP A 169 -25.10 11.56 -2.67
CA ASP A 169 -24.17 12.41 -3.42
C ASP A 169 -23.51 13.43 -2.49
N GLN A 170 -22.40 13.99 -2.91
CA GLN A 170 -21.67 14.97 -2.10
C GLN A 170 -22.46 16.26 -1.78
N ASP A 171 -23.46 16.59 -2.61
CA ASP A 171 -24.36 17.71 -2.38
C ASP A 171 -25.40 17.44 -1.27
N ARG A 172 -25.56 16.19 -0.87
CA ARG A 172 -26.43 15.76 0.23
C ARG A 172 -25.66 15.43 1.49
N VAL A 173 -24.53 14.72 1.36
CA VAL A 173 -23.65 14.32 2.47
C VAL A 173 -22.19 14.55 2.09
N ALA A 174 -21.52 15.42 2.81
CA ALA A 174 -20.13 15.78 2.58
C ALA A 174 -19.24 15.32 3.76
N LEU A 175 -18.18 14.56 3.45
CA LEU A 175 -17.11 14.30 4.41
C LEU A 175 -16.20 15.52 4.50
N ASP A 176 -15.88 15.92 5.70
CA ASP A 176 -14.97 17.02 5.99
C ASP A 176 -14.05 16.66 7.17
N TYR A 177 -13.00 17.44 7.37
CA TYR A 177 -12.11 17.31 8.52
C TYR A 177 -11.60 18.68 8.97
N HIS A 178 -11.34 18.79 10.25
CA HIS A 178 -10.67 19.93 10.87
C HIS A 178 -9.38 19.47 11.55
N GLN A 179 -8.67 20.41 12.18
CA GLN A 179 -7.40 20.11 12.81
C GLN A 179 -7.51 19.01 13.89
N ASP A 180 -8.57 19.01 14.70
CA ASP A 180 -8.80 18.00 15.74
C ASP A 180 -9.12 16.59 15.17
N ASP A 181 -9.57 16.50 13.91
CA ASP A 181 -9.72 15.21 13.21
C ASP A 181 -8.37 14.73 12.66
N LEU A 182 -7.54 15.66 12.21
CA LEU A 182 -6.17 15.35 11.81
C LEU A 182 -5.33 14.93 13.02
N ASP A 183 -5.43 15.65 14.14
CA ASP A 183 -4.73 15.31 15.40
C ASP A 183 -5.16 13.92 15.91
N PHE A 184 -6.46 13.62 15.84
CA PHE A 184 -6.97 12.27 16.14
C PHE A 184 -6.36 11.22 15.21
N SER A 185 -6.29 11.50 13.91
CA SER A 185 -5.76 10.56 12.91
C SER A 185 -4.26 10.34 13.08
N ALA A 186 -3.53 11.36 13.51
CA ALA A 186 -2.10 11.30 13.83
C ALA A 186 -1.81 10.64 15.19
N SER A 187 -2.79 10.58 16.09
CA SER A 187 -2.62 9.96 17.41
C SER A 187 -2.54 8.43 17.29
N GLY A 188 -1.65 7.78 18.02
CA GLY A 188 -1.52 6.31 18.01
C GLY A 188 -0.25 5.78 17.33
N SER A 189 0.65 6.66 16.90
CA SER A 189 1.87 6.32 16.16
C SER A 189 3.03 5.75 17.01
N ASP A 190 2.82 5.40 18.27
CA ASP A 190 3.87 4.84 19.16
C ASP A 190 4.29 3.40 18.82
N ARG A 191 3.93 2.92 17.63
CA ARG A 191 4.08 1.53 17.24
C ARG A 191 5.32 1.31 16.41
N LYS A 192 6.17 0.43 16.90
CA LYS A 192 7.34 -0.04 16.19
C LYS A 192 6.92 -1.09 15.18
N LEU A 193 7.05 -0.76 13.91
CA LEU A 193 7.05 -1.73 12.83
C LEU A 193 8.50 -2.15 12.58
N ASP A 194 8.79 -3.44 12.56
CA ASP A 194 10.16 -3.97 12.51
C ASP A 194 11.02 -3.44 11.36
N ARG A 195 10.40 -3.02 10.25
CA ARG A 195 11.12 -2.55 9.04
C ARG A 195 10.76 -1.13 8.64
N TRP A 196 9.79 -0.50 9.33
CA TRP A 196 9.23 0.77 8.94
C TRP A 196 9.21 1.76 10.09
N ALA A 197 9.59 2.99 9.83
CA ALA A 197 9.36 4.11 10.72
C ALA A 197 8.06 4.80 10.31
N LEU A 198 7.21 5.10 11.28
CA LEU A 198 5.98 5.85 11.04
C LEU A 198 6.32 7.33 10.84
N GLY A 199 5.65 7.94 9.87
CA GLY A 199 5.76 9.35 9.55
C GLY A 199 4.46 10.11 9.82
N LEU A 200 4.21 11.13 9.03
CA LEU A 200 3.05 12.00 9.18
C LEU A 200 1.79 11.36 8.61
N THR A 201 0.66 11.66 9.26
CA THR A 201 -0.67 11.38 8.71
C THR A 201 -1.15 12.59 7.93
N ASN A 202 -1.69 12.35 6.74
CA ASN A 202 -2.30 13.35 5.89
C ASN A 202 -3.74 12.96 5.54
N ILE A 203 -4.62 13.95 5.40
CA ILE A 203 -6.00 13.76 4.93
C ILE A 203 -6.19 14.57 3.66
N ARG A 204 -6.66 13.92 2.60
CA ARG A 204 -6.89 14.53 1.30
C ARG A 204 -8.33 14.31 0.84
N ARG A 205 -8.97 15.38 0.37
CA ARG A 205 -10.29 15.30 -0.25
C ARG A 205 -10.14 15.05 -1.75
N GLU A 206 -10.84 14.04 -2.22
CA GLU A 206 -10.86 13.70 -3.64
C GLU A 206 -12.19 13.01 -3.96
N PRO A 207 -13.18 13.72 -4.49
CA PRO A 207 -14.49 13.14 -4.80
C PRO A 207 -14.36 11.90 -5.70
N LEU A 208 -15.22 10.93 -5.46
CA LEU A 208 -15.30 9.72 -6.26
C LEU A 208 -16.43 9.87 -7.28
N SER A 209 -16.12 9.72 -8.57
CA SER A 209 -17.14 9.66 -9.61
C SER A 209 -17.98 8.40 -9.48
N GLY A 210 -19.27 8.56 -9.37
CA GLY A 210 -20.26 7.51 -9.34
C GLY A 210 -20.89 7.26 -10.71
N LEU A 211 -22.02 6.55 -10.71
CA LEU A 211 -22.82 6.33 -11.91
C LEU A 211 -23.58 7.62 -12.26
N TYR A 212 -23.84 7.85 -13.57
CA TYR A 212 -24.59 9.00 -14.08
C TYR A 212 -24.01 10.36 -13.65
N ASP A 213 -22.67 10.50 -13.67
CA ASP A 213 -21.94 11.72 -13.33
C ASP A 213 -22.18 12.24 -11.89
N THR A 214 -22.70 11.41 -11.00
CA THR A 214 -22.79 11.75 -9.58
C THR A 214 -21.41 11.78 -8.93
N LEU A 215 -21.23 12.67 -7.95
CA LEU A 215 -20.00 12.75 -7.17
C LEU A 215 -20.28 12.31 -5.73
N HIS A 216 -19.52 11.32 -5.26
CA HIS A 216 -19.57 10.88 -3.86
C HIS A 216 -18.44 11.52 -3.07
N SER A 217 -18.74 11.97 -1.86
CA SER A 217 -17.71 12.52 -0.98
C SER A 217 -16.75 11.43 -0.51
N ARG A 218 -15.44 11.68 -0.72
CA ARG A 218 -14.36 10.76 -0.39
C ARG A 218 -13.22 11.49 0.31
N LEU A 219 -12.67 10.83 1.34
CA LEU A 219 -11.43 11.21 1.99
C LEU A 219 -10.41 10.08 1.89
N TRP A 220 -9.18 10.44 1.52
CA TRP A 220 -8.00 9.60 1.68
C TRP A 220 -7.30 9.99 2.96
N ILE A 221 -7.16 9.04 3.89
CA ILE A 221 -6.36 9.20 5.10
C ILE A 221 -5.09 8.36 4.89
N GLU A 222 -3.97 9.05 4.72
CA GLU A 222 -2.67 8.48 4.34
C GLU A 222 -1.71 8.56 5.52
N LEU A 223 -1.22 7.42 6.00
CA LEU A 223 -0.12 7.33 6.95
C LEU A 223 1.18 7.10 6.18
N GLN A 224 2.09 8.05 6.25
CA GLN A 224 3.43 7.88 5.68
C GLN A 224 4.22 6.88 6.51
N ILE A 225 4.92 5.99 5.81
CA ILE A 225 5.86 5.06 6.40
C ILE A 225 7.18 5.15 5.63
N ARG A 226 8.30 5.09 6.34
CA ARG A 226 9.64 5.12 5.78
C ARG A 226 10.35 3.81 6.09
N ARG A 227 10.94 3.20 5.06
CA ARG A 227 11.74 1.98 5.26
C ARG A 227 12.96 2.30 6.11
N GLN A 228 13.20 1.45 7.11
CA GLN A 228 14.42 1.50 7.90
C GLN A 228 15.48 0.65 7.21
N PHE A 229 16.63 1.28 6.91
CA PHE A 229 17.79 0.57 6.42
C PHE A 229 18.32 -0.29 7.58
N THR A 230 18.00 -1.56 7.54
CA THR A 230 18.40 -2.54 8.55
C THR A 230 19.51 -3.43 8.03
N MET A 231 20.19 -4.14 8.95
CA MET A 231 21.14 -5.19 8.59
C MET A 231 20.55 -6.24 7.62
N ALA A 232 19.23 -6.35 7.52
CA ALA A 232 18.56 -7.23 6.55
C ALA A 232 18.84 -6.85 5.08
N MET A 233 19.20 -5.61 4.80
CA MET A 233 19.61 -5.16 3.45
C MET A 233 21.04 -5.56 3.10
N ALA A 234 21.89 -5.79 4.07
CA ALA A 234 23.28 -6.17 3.86
C ALA A 234 23.45 -7.46 2.99
N PRO A 235 22.63 -8.52 3.16
CA PRO A 235 22.70 -9.73 2.32
C PRO A 235 22.43 -9.46 0.83
N ILE A 236 21.76 -8.36 0.47
CA ILE A 236 21.53 -7.98 -0.92
C ILE A 236 22.68 -7.14 -1.43
N PHE A 237 23.02 -6.06 -0.73
CA PHE A 237 23.96 -5.06 -1.23
C PHE A 237 25.41 -5.50 -1.14
N ILE A 238 25.82 -6.25 -0.10
CA ILE A 238 27.21 -6.72 0.02
C ILE A 238 27.59 -7.64 -1.15
N PRO A 239 26.84 -8.73 -1.47
CA PRO A 239 27.16 -9.56 -2.62
C PRO A 239 27.07 -8.79 -3.95
N LEU A 240 26.11 -7.87 -4.06
CA LEU A 240 25.93 -7.08 -5.27
C LEU A 240 27.11 -6.12 -5.54
N PHE A 241 27.67 -5.50 -4.50
CA PHE A 241 28.89 -4.70 -4.63
C PHE A 241 30.15 -5.55 -4.80
N ALA A 242 30.22 -6.69 -4.10
CA ALA A 242 31.34 -7.61 -4.26
C ALA A 242 31.41 -8.17 -5.68
N SER A 243 30.27 -8.43 -6.32
CA SER A 243 30.24 -8.92 -7.71
C SER A 243 30.75 -7.91 -8.72
N LEU A 244 30.66 -6.60 -8.47
CA LEU A 244 31.25 -5.55 -9.31
C LEU A 244 32.79 -5.61 -9.35
N LEU A 245 33.42 -6.18 -8.31
CA LEU A 245 34.88 -6.33 -8.29
C LEU A 245 35.36 -7.44 -9.21
N ILE A 246 34.53 -8.43 -9.55
CA ILE A 246 34.93 -9.58 -10.39
C ILE A 246 35.41 -9.12 -11.78
N PRO A 247 34.64 -8.35 -12.58
CA PRO A 247 35.08 -7.88 -13.87
C PRO A 247 36.32 -6.94 -13.79
N LEU A 248 36.37 -6.11 -12.74
CA LEU A 248 37.51 -5.21 -12.53
C LEU A 248 38.79 -6.00 -12.22
N MET A 249 38.70 -7.00 -11.35
CA MET A 249 39.86 -7.86 -11.04
C MET A 249 40.28 -8.68 -12.23
N ALA A 250 39.37 -9.24 -13.02
CA ALA A 250 39.70 -10.01 -14.21
C ALA A 250 40.53 -9.18 -15.24
N VAL A 251 40.21 -7.88 -15.41
CA VAL A 251 40.97 -6.99 -16.28
C VAL A 251 42.28 -6.57 -15.60
N TYR A 252 42.27 -6.26 -14.30
CA TYR A 252 43.44 -5.79 -13.54
C TYR A 252 44.53 -6.84 -13.36
N MET A 253 44.18 -8.12 -13.27
CA MET A 253 45.16 -9.21 -12.98
C MET A 253 46.20 -9.38 -14.10
N ASN A 254 45.89 -8.98 -15.32
CA ASN A 254 46.84 -9.14 -16.41
C ASN A 254 47.98 -8.12 -16.31
N ARG A 255 49.14 -8.50 -16.83
CA ARG A 255 50.31 -7.63 -16.93
C ARG A 255 50.78 -7.58 -18.40
N VAL A 256 51.26 -6.43 -18.76
CA VAL A 256 51.85 -6.22 -20.10
C VAL A 256 53.34 -6.04 -19.93
N GLU A 257 54.12 -6.91 -20.58
CA GLU A 257 55.58 -6.82 -20.66
C GLU A 257 55.96 -6.93 -22.13
N ASP A 258 56.71 -5.95 -22.64
CA ASP A 258 57.11 -5.80 -24.06
C ASP A 258 55.93 -5.88 -25.06
N GLY A 259 54.75 -5.41 -24.63
CA GLY A 259 53.53 -5.42 -25.44
C GLY A 259 52.80 -6.77 -25.50
N GLU A 260 53.23 -7.74 -24.71
CA GLU A 260 52.56 -9.07 -24.58
C GLU A 260 51.90 -9.22 -23.24
N PHE A 261 50.67 -9.80 -23.26
CA PHE A 261 49.90 -10.09 -22.05
C PHE A 261 50.35 -11.42 -21.44
N GLN A 262 50.63 -11.44 -20.13
CA GLN A 262 51.22 -12.57 -19.44
C GLN A 262 50.21 -13.67 -19.07
N ILE A 263 48.94 -13.29 -18.80
CA ILE A 263 47.91 -14.27 -18.42
C ILE A 263 47.09 -14.62 -19.64
N ASP A 264 46.80 -15.89 -19.84
CA ASP A 264 45.98 -16.36 -20.96
C ASP A 264 44.54 -15.82 -20.85
N ALA A 265 44.09 -15.29 -21.98
CA ALA A 265 42.72 -14.75 -22.11
C ALA A 265 41.65 -15.77 -21.73
N PHE A 266 41.88 -17.06 -21.93
CA PHE A 266 40.92 -18.12 -21.57
C PHE A 266 40.70 -18.20 -20.06
N GLU A 267 41.76 -18.11 -19.23
CA GLU A 267 41.67 -18.11 -17.79
C GLU A 267 40.87 -16.89 -17.28
N LEU A 268 41.13 -15.72 -17.81
CA LEU A 268 40.42 -14.50 -17.45
C LEU A 268 38.95 -14.54 -17.91
N CYS A 269 38.65 -15.10 -19.07
CA CYS A 269 37.28 -15.31 -19.54
C CYS A 269 36.50 -16.26 -18.56
N ASN A 270 37.13 -17.30 -18.04
CA ASN A 270 36.52 -18.21 -17.10
C ASN A 270 36.11 -17.50 -15.77
N ILE A 271 36.98 -16.56 -15.30
CA ILE A 271 36.65 -15.75 -14.13
C ILE A 271 35.41 -14.90 -14.39
N VAL A 272 35.33 -14.22 -15.54
CA VAL A 272 34.20 -13.37 -15.92
C VAL A 272 32.91 -14.18 -16.10
N ILE A 273 33.01 -15.36 -16.75
CA ILE A 273 31.87 -16.26 -16.94
C ILE A 273 31.37 -16.77 -15.59
N GLY A 274 32.27 -17.18 -14.69
CA GLY A 274 31.93 -17.55 -13.31
C GLY A 274 31.24 -16.41 -12.57
N GLY A 275 31.73 -15.18 -12.73
CA GLY A 275 31.10 -13.97 -12.20
C GLY A 275 29.68 -13.76 -12.74
N LEU A 276 29.49 -13.98 -14.04
CA LEU A 276 28.16 -13.87 -14.67
C LEU A 276 27.15 -14.85 -14.07
N PHE A 277 27.54 -16.12 -13.88
CA PHE A 277 26.69 -17.10 -13.22
C PHE A 277 26.36 -16.70 -11.77
N ALA A 278 27.35 -16.18 -11.03
CA ALA A 278 27.14 -15.72 -9.67
C ALA A 278 26.13 -14.54 -9.62
N VAL A 279 26.22 -13.58 -10.53
CA VAL A 279 25.30 -12.43 -10.60
C VAL A 279 23.91 -12.89 -11.03
N ILE A 280 23.78 -13.83 -11.97
CA ILE A 280 22.48 -14.41 -12.36
C ILE A 280 21.82 -15.11 -11.16
N ALA A 281 22.56 -15.94 -10.42
CA ALA A 281 22.06 -16.63 -9.26
C ALA A 281 21.63 -15.65 -8.15
N LEU A 282 22.42 -14.60 -7.92
CA LEU A 282 22.10 -13.55 -6.95
C LEU A 282 20.82 -12.79 -7.37
N ASN A 283 20.70 -12.42 -8.65
CA ASN A 283 19.53 -11.74 -9.18
C ASN A 283 18.26 -12.61 -9.01
N PHE A 284 18.34 -13.89 -9.33
CA PHE A 284 17.25 -14.83 -9.11
C PHE A 284 16.87 -14.91 -7.63
N THR A 285 17.83 -15.00 -6.74
CA THR A 285 17.61 -15.08 -5.29
C THR A 285 16.91 -13.81 -4.76
N VAL A 286 17.37 -12.64 -5.19
CA VAL A 286 16.79 -11.35 -4.79
C VAL A 286 15.37 -11.21 -5.32
N ASN A 287 15.12 -11.54 -6.58
CA ASN A 287 13.77 -11.44 -7.18
C ASN A 287 12.80 -12.47 -6.57
N SER A 288 13.28 -13.63 -6.15
CA SER A 288 12.45 -14.61 -5.44
C SER A 288 12.09 -14.16 -4.03
N ALA A 289 13.01 -13.47 -3.34
CA ALA A 289 12.76 -12.93 -1.99
C ALA A 289 11.92 -11.64 -2.00
N TYR A 290 12.06 -10.85 -3.05
CA TYR A 290 11.41 -9.55 -3.23
C TYR A 290 10.84 -9.41 -4.66
N PRO A 291 9.75 -10.12 -5.00
CA PRO A 291 9.18 -10.11 -6.37
C PRO A 291 8.86 -8.72 -6.88
N MET A 292 8.44 -7.81 -6.00
CA MET A 292 8.14 -6.42 -6.35
C MET A 292 9.33 -5.65 -6.95
N LEU A 293 10.59 -6.07 -6.70
CA LEU A 293 11.78 -5.43 -7.25
C LEU A 293 12.01 -5.84 -8.70
N GLY A 294 11.57 -7.03 -9.11
CA GLY A 294 11.74 -7.53 -10.49
C GLY A 294 10.89 -6.80 -11.51
N ASP A 295 9.72 -6.29 -11.10
CA ASP A 295 8.73 -5.68 -11.99
C ASP A 295 8.90 -4.16 -12.15
N ALA A 296 9.83 -3.55 -11.42
CA ALA A 296 9.98 -2.10 -11.37
C ALA A 296 11.43 -1.65 -11.66
N ASP A 297 11.55 -0.46 -12.26
CA ASP A 297 12.85 0.23 -12.34
C ASP A 297 13.22 0.79 -10.97
N ASN A 298 14.17 0.17 -10.30
CA ASN A 298 14.64 0.53 -8.97
C ASN A 298 16.17 0.45 -8.87
N THR A 299 16.72 0.90 -7.74
CA THR A 299 18.18 0.95 -7.54
C THR A 299 18.84 -0.43 -7.65
N VAL A 300 18.17 -1.49 -7.17
CA VAL A 300 18.71 -2.86 -7.20
C VAL A 300 18.78 -3.38 -8.63
N THR A 301 17.72 -3.20 -9.44
CA THR A 301 17.72 -3.60 -10.86
C THR A 301 18.73 -2.83 -11.68
N ARG A 302 18.92 -1.53 -11.39
CA ARG A 302 19.98 -0.71 -12.04
C ARG A 302 21.39 -1.19 -11.67
N LEU A 303 21.62 -1.58 -10.41
CA LEU A 303 22.91 -2.14 -9.99
C LEU A 303 23.18 -3.50 -10.61
N PHE A 304 22.17 -4.37 -10.79
CA PHE A 304 22.30 -5.60 -11.56
C PHE A 304 22.63 -5.30 -13.02
N GLY A 305 21.97 -4.32 -13.64
CA GLY A 305 22.26 -3.85 -14.99
C GLY A 305 23.71 -3.38 -15.14
N LEU A 306 24.23 -2.61 -14.16
CA LEU A 306 25.61 -2.19 -14.13
C LEU A 306 26.58 -3.38 -14.02
N ASN A 307 26.26 -4.41 -13.20
CA ASN A 307 27.05 -5.63 -13.10
C ASN A 307 27.12 -6.38 -14.43
N TYR A 308 25.98 -6.60 -15.10
CA TYR A 308 25.95 -7.25 -16.40
C TYR A 308 26.75 -6.48 -17.45
N LEU A 309 26.63 -5.17 -17.45
CA LEU A 309 27.36 -4.29 -18.36
C LEU A 309 28.88 -4.35 -18.10
N ALA A 310 29.29 -4.32 -16.82
CA ALA A 310 30.69 -4.43 -16.43
C ALA A 310 31.31 -5.77 -16.81
N LEU A 311 30.59 -6.89 -16.58
CA LEU A 311 31.00 -8.23 -16.96
C LEU A 311 31.09 -8.39 -18.47
N GLY A 312 30.13 -7.87 -19.25
CA GLY A 312 30.14 -7.88 -20.69
C GLY A 312 31.29 -7.05 -21.27
N ALA A 313 31.52 -5.86 -20.70
CA ALA A 313 32.64 -5.00 -21.09
C ALA A 313 34.00 -5.64 -20.80
N ALA A 314 34.17 -6.26 -19.60
CA ALA A 314 35.40 -6.97 -19.26
C ALA A 314 35.66 -8.12 -20.25
N LEU A 315 34.65 -8.92 -20.57
CA LEU A 315 34.74 -10.01 -21.53
C LEU A 315 35.15 -9.47 -22.91
N ALA A 316 34.54 -8.37 -23.37
CA ALA A 316 34.90 -7.74 -24.64
C ALA A 316 36.34 -7.23 -24.65
N ILE A 317 36.81 -6.61 -23.56
CA ILE A 317 38.20 -6.15 -23.40
C ILE A 317 39.17 -7.33 -23.45
N ILE A 318 38.91 -8.41 -22.69
CA ILE A 318 39.75 -9.60 -22.66
C ILE A 318 39.84 -10.23 -24.04
N ILE A 319 38.75 -10.37 -24.77
CA ILE A 319 38.74 -10.95 -26.10
C ILE A 319 39.48 -10.02 -27.10
N ALA A 320 39.17 -8.72 -27.10
CA ALA A 320 39.71 -7.78 -28.07
C ALA A 320 41.21 -7.51 -27.88
N LEU A 321 41.60 -7.26 -26.63
CA LEU A 321 43.01 -6.88 -26.33
C LEU A 321 43.87 -8.12 -26.06
N PHE A 322 43.43 -9.09 -25.27
CA PHE A 322 44.30 -10.18 -24.80
C PHE A 322 44.26 -11.39 -25.72
N ARG A 323 43.12 -11.71 -26.36
CA ARG A 323 43.02 -12.89 -27.24
C ARG A 323 43.39 -12.59 -28.68
N PHE A 324 42.86 -11.49 -29.21
CA PHE A 324 43.03 -11.17 -30.64
C PHE A 324 44.05 -10.08 -30.90
N ASN A 325 44.53 -9.38 -29.87
CA ASN A 325 45.47 -8.25 -30.00
C ASN A 325 45.03 -7.23 -31.09
N LEU A 326 43.70 -6.93 -31.11
CA LEU A 326 43.11 -6.11 -32.18
C LEU A 326 43.75 -4.72 -32.27
N VAL A 327 43.95 -4.10 -31.09
CA VAL A 327 44.56 -2.76 -31.03
C VAL A 327 46.02 -2.79 -31.44
N GLN A 328 46.78 -3.80 -31.02
CA GLN A 328 48.17 -4.01 -31.42
C GLN A 328 48.31 -4.15 -32.94
N ARG A 329 47.42 -4.95 -33.58
CA ARG A 329 47.42 -5.17 -35.02
C ARG A 329 47.06 -3.91 -35.82
N ALA A 330 46.17 -3.06 -35.26
CA ALA A 330 45.71 -1.86 -35.95
C ALA A 330 46.62 -0.62 -35.68
N LEU A 331 47.07 -0.45 -34.43
CA LEU A 331 47.71 0.80 -33.97
C LEU A 331 49.09 0.60 -33.34
N GLY A 332 49.54 -0.66 -33.20
CA GLY A 332 50.85 -1.00 -32.64
C GLY A 332 50.87 -1.29 -31.16
N LYS A 333 52.00 -1.88 -30.70
CA LYS A 333 52.19 -2.36 -29.34
C LYS A 333 52.04 -1.26 -28.28
N TYR A 334 52.69 -0.11 -28.51
CA TYR A 334 52.66 1.02 -27.59
C TYR A 334 51.24 1.55 -27.32
N VAL A 335 50.42 1.65 -28.36
CA VAL A 335 49.03 2.13 -28.22
C VAL A 335 48.19 1.13 -27.42
N GLN A 336 48.37 -0.18 -27.65
CA GLN A 336 47.67 -1.22 -26.89
C GLN A 336 48.04 -1.17 -25.40
N GLU A 337 49.29 -1.00 -25.06
CA GLU A 337 49.75 -0.87 -23.68
C GLU A 337 49.18 0.36 -22.98
N GLN A 338 49.23 1.55 -23.62
CA GLN A 338 48.69 2.79 -23.07
C GLN A 338 47.16 2.72 -22.91
N LEU A 339 46.46 2.12 -23.86
CA LEU A 339 45.02 1.89 -23.77
C LEU A 339 44.68 0.97 -22.60
N TYR A 340 45.42 -0.13 -22.46
CA TYR A 340 45.21 -1.06 -21.34
C TYR A 340 45.43 -0.37 -19.99
N LEU A 341 46.54 0.36 -19.82
CA LEU A 341 46.79 1.13 -18.60
C LEU A 341 45.70 2.15 -18.32
N SER A 342 45.21 2.83 -19.35
CA SER A 342 44.08 3.76 -19.22
C SER A 342 42.79 3.04 -18.75
N ILE A 343 42.50 1.86 -19.29
CA ILE A 343 41.32 1.06 -18.89
C ILE A 343 41.46 0.59 -17.43
N VAL A 344 42.64 0.12 -17.01
CA VAL A 344 42.90 -0.33 -15.64
C VAL A 344 42.58 0.75 -14.60
N TRP A 345 42.87 2.03 -14.92
CA TRP A 345 42.58 3.15 -14.03
C TRP A 345 41.16 3.69 -14.19
N ALA A 346 40.63 3.79 -15.40
CA ALA A 346 39.34 4.37 -15.68
C ALA A 346 38.16 3.45 -15.30
N ALA A 347 38.28 2.14 -15.55
CA ALA A 347 37.17 1.21 -15.30
C ALA A 347 36.69 1.17 -13.84
N PRO A 348 37.56 1.08 -12.82
CA PRO A 348 37.13 1.13 -11.41
C PRO A 348 36.43 2.46 -11.08
N LEU A 349 36.96 3.60 -11.55
CA LEU A 349 36.38 4.91 -11.32
C LEU A 349 34.97 5.01 -11.93
N LEU A 350 34.79 4.53 -13.15
CA LEU A 350 33.50 4.55 -13.85
C LEU A 350 32.49 3.60 -13.18
N VAL A 351 32.87 2.35 -12.95
CA VAL A 351 31.95 1.32 -12.41
C VAL A 351 31.56 1.65 -10.98
N LEU A 352 32.54 1.86 -10.08
CA LEU A 352 32.26 2.15 -8.68
C LEU A 352 31.65 3.54 -8.50
N GLY A 353 32.11 4.54 -9.27
CA GLY A 353 31.51 5.89 -9.29
C GLY A 353 30.04 5.86 -9.70
N THR A 354 29.70 5.09 -10.75
CA THR A 354 28.31 4.92 -11.18
C THR A 354 27.48 4.19 -10.12
N ALA A 355 28.02 3.14 -9.49
CA ALA A 355 27.33 2.41 -8.43
C ALA A 355 27.03 3.33 -7.23
N ILE A 356 27.99 4.14 -6.81
CA ILE A 356 27.81 5.13 -5.73
C ILE A 356 26.80 6.19 -6.15
N ALA A 357 26.87 6.70 -7.37
CA ALA A 357 25.91 7.69 -7.87
C ALA A 357 24.48 7.17 -7.87
N LEU A 358 24.24 5.89 -8.27
CA LEU A 358 22.93 5.25 -8.21
C LEU A 358 22.39 5.19 -6.77
N LEU A 359 23.24 4.90 -5.78
CA LEU A 359 22.84 4.92 -4.38
C LEU A 359 22.50 6.33 -3.89
N LEU A 360 23.31 7.33 -4.23
CA LEU A 360 23.08 8.71 -3.81
C LEU A 360 21.77 9.26 -4.39
N VAL A 361 21.46 8.92 -5.65
CA VAL A 361 20.17 9.29 -6.27
C VAL A 361 18.98 8.63 -5.56
N ALA A 362 19.13 7.38 -5.09
CA ALA A 362 18.07 6.72 -4.34
C ALA A 362 17.84 7.32 -2.94
N MET A 363 18.89 7.89 -2.35
CA MET A 363 18.82 8.55 -1.03
C MET A 363 18.22 9.97 -1.09
N ALA A 364 18.34 10.64 -2.25
CA ALA A 364 17.82 11.99 -2.49
C ALA A 364 16.30 11.99 -2.76
#